data_3a42a419a8894c5bab99b50abc08c39b
#
_entry.id   3a42a419a8894c5bab99b50abc08c39b
#
_cell.length_a   1.000
_cell.length_b   1.000
_cell.length_c   1.000
_cell.angle_alpha   90.00
_cell.angle_beta   90.00
_cell.angle_gamma   90.00
#
_symmetry.space_group_name_H-M   'P 1'
#
loop_
_entity.id
_entity.type
_entity.pdbx_description
1 polymer ?
#
loop_
_entity_poly.entity_id
_entity_poly.type
_entity_poly.pdbx_seq_one_letter_code
_entity_poly.pdbx_strand_id
1 'polypeptide(L)'
;MAYQIEYAYTCHIGKVRNNNEDNFWCCGESLDSENKGMSHVCSGHIKQADLPLLAVFDGMGGESCGEMAAFLAAESCGQYYKEKKKEFSEDPEQFMNGLCSTMNHAVCHYGKENKINSMGTTAAMLAFGKENVYSCNLGDSRIYQISSEGKLGQLSLDHVLGGGRFGKPPLTQYLGIPEESMGLEPTIVPQKAEIGTRYLICSDGITDMLSDGEIADILTREISVSETVELLVERALIKGGRDNITVILC
;
A
#
# COMPACT_ATOMS: atom_id res chain seq x y z
N MET A 1 14.32 -21.41 -4.75
CA MET A 1 14.91 -21.02 -6.07
C MET A 1 14.98 -19.50 -6.08
N ALA A 2 16.04 -18.92 -6.67
CA ALA A 2 16.04 -17.47 -6.92
C ALA A 2 15.09 -17.16 -8.08
N TYR A 3 14.20 -16.21 -7.92
CA TYR A 3 13.25 -15.74 -8.93
C TYR A 3 13.36 -14.24 -9.13
N GLN A 4 12.81 -13.77 -10.22
CA GLN A 4 12.73 -12.35 -10.54
C GLN A 4 11.27 -11.93 -10.43
N ILE A 5 11.06 -10.72 -9.92
CA ILE A 5 9.75 -10.11 -9.77
C ILE A 5 9.66 -9.01 -10.81
N GLU A 6 8.70 -9.12 -11.70
CA GLU A 6 8.28 -8.04 -12.57
C GLU A 6 7.29 -7.17 -11.81
N TYR A 7 7.41 -5.84 -11.92
CA TYR A 7 6.51 -4.93 -11.24
C TYR A 7 6.13 -3.73 -12.10
N ALA A 8 4.96 -3.18 -11.83
CA ALA A 8 4.55 -1.88 -12.34
C ALA A 8 3.77 -1.12 -11.26
N TYR A 9 3.86 0.21 -11.29
CA TYR A 9 3.17 1.05 -10.32
C TYR A 9 2.83 2.42 -10.89
N THR A 10 1.82 3.03 -10.30
CA THR A 10 1.46 4.43 -10.54
C THR A 10 0.67 4.99 -9.36
N CYS A 11 0.66 6.32 -9.26
CA CYS A 11 -0.15 7.07 -8.32
C CYS A 11 -0.84 8.20 -9.08
N HIS A 12 -2.16 8.33 -8.96
CA HIS A 12 -2.97 9.28 -9.70
C HIS A 12 -3.91 10.05 -8.78
N ILE A 13 -4.00 11.37 -8.96
CA ILE A 13 -4.83 12.25 -8.11
C ILE A 13 -6.35 11.95 -8.17
N GLY A 14 -6.81 11.17 -9.15
CA GLY A 14 -8.23 10.98 -9.41
C GLY A 14 -8.84 12.10 -10.24
N LYS A 15 -10.18 12.20 -10.23
CA LYS A 15 -10.94 13.22 -10.98
C LYS A 15 -11.62 14.26 -10.09
N VAL A 16 -11.76 13.99 -8.81
CA VAL A 16 -12.56 14.79 -7.87
C VAL A 16 -11.68 15.51 -6.86
N ARG A 17 -10.62 14.88 -6.39
CA ARG A 17 -9.70 15.44 -5.41
C ARG A 17 -8.86 16.57 -6.00
N ASN A 18 -8.57 17.59 -5.20
CA ASN A 18 -7.68 18.70 -5.57
C ASN A 18 -6.24 18.46 -5.09
N ASN A 19 -6.08 17.56 -4.12
CA ASN A 19 -4.82 17.16 -3.50
C ASN A 19 -4.62 15.65 -3.66
N ASN A 20 -3.38 15.21 -3.69
CA ASN A 20 -3.02 13.80 -3.69
C ASN A 20 -2.45 13.45 -2.30
N GLU A 21 -3.22 12.72 -1.53
CA GLU A 21 -2.86 12.27 -0.19
C GLU A 21 -2.26 10.86 -0.19
N ASP A 22 -2.25 10.18 -1.35
CA ASP A 22 -1.61 8.89 -1.51
C ASP A 22 -0.10 9.03 -1.71
N ASN A 23 0.62 8.01 -1.28
CA ASN A 23 2.03 7.80 -1.55
C ASN A 23 2.35 6.30 -1.65
N PHE A 24 3.56 5.97 -2.03
CA PHE A 24 4.04 4.60 -2.13
C PHE A 24 5.53 4.51 -1.81
N TRP A 25 5.99 3.27 -1.56
CA TRP A 25 7.39 2.90 -1.62
C TRP A 25 7.55 1.74 -2.59
N CYS A 26 8.25 1.96 -3.69
CA CYS A 26 8.50 0.94 -4.70
C CYS A 26 9.93 1.05 -5.24
N CYS A 27 10.77 0.04 -4.95
CA CYS A 27 12.11 -0.08 -5.51
C CYS A 27 13.03 1.15 -5.30
N GLY A 28 12.83 1.88 -4.21
CA GLY A 28 13.64 3.06 -3.88
C GLY A 28 12.99 4.39 -4.20
N GLU A 29 11.80 4.37 -4.80
CA GLU A 29 11.03 5.53 -5.24
C GLU A 29 9.83 5.77 -4.32
N SER A 30 9.51 7.03 -4.08
CA SER A 30 8.32 7.58 -3.43
C SER A 30 8.01 8.95 -4.04
N LEU A 31 6.90 9.57 -3.69
CA LEU A 31 6.56 10.92 -4.13
C LEU A 31 6.83 11.93 -3.01
N ASP A 32 7.06 13.18 -3.39
CA ASP A 32 7.06 14.29 -2.42
C ASP A 32 5.69 14.46 -1.76
N SER A 33 5.62 15.13 -0.60
CA SER A 33 4.36 15.38 0.09
C SER A 33 3.39 16.21 -0.76
N GLU A 34 3.89 17.23 -1.45
CA GLU A 34 3.10 18.02 -2.40
C GLU A 34 3.28 17.47 -3.81
N ASN A 35 2.37 16.58 -4.23
CA ASN A 35 2.43 15.97 -5.56
C ASN A 35 1.05 15.95 -6.23
N LYS A 36 1.06 15.81 -7.54
CA LYS A 36 -0.16 15.64 -8.36
C LYS A 36 -0.30 14.21 -8.90
N GLY A 37 0.48 13.28 -8.34
CA GLY A 37 0.62 11.93 -8.86
C GLY A 37 1.62 11.85 -10.00
N MET A 38 1.64 10.68 -10.64
CA MET A 38 2.54 10.34 -11.74
C MET A 38 1.86 10.57 -13.09
N SER A 39 2.64 10.95 -14.10
CA SER A 39 2.16 11.15 -15.47
C SER A 39 2.10 9.87 -16.29
N HIS A 40 2.72 8.79 -15.81
CA HIS A 40 2.81 7.50 -16.50
C HIS A 40 3.03 6.37 -15.51
N VAL A 41 2.77 5.15 -15.94
CA VAL A 41 3.10 3.93 -15.20
C VAL A 41 4.61 3.70 -15.29
N CYS A 42 5.25 3.46 -14.14
CA CYS A 42 6.61 2.97 -14.06
C CYS A 42 6.62 1.45 -13.91
N SER A 43 7.60 0.78 -14.52
CA SER A 43 7.75 -0.67 -14.42
C SER A 43 9.21 -1.10 -14.43
N GLY A 44 9.46 -2.30 -13.97
CA GLY A 44 10.80 -2.85 -13.94
C GLY A 44 10.83 -4.29 -13.44
N HIS A 45 12.05 -4.72 -13.13
CA HIS A 45 12.32 -6.06 -12.60
C HIS A 45 13.26 -5.96 -11.41
N ILE A 46 12.99 -6.75 -10.38
CA ILE A 46 13.85 -6.85 -9.20
C ILE A 46 14.09 -8.32 -8.84
N LYS A 47 15.28 -8.63 -8.35
CA LYS A 47 15.59 -9.99 -7.91
C LYS A 47 15.04 -10.22 -6.51
N GLN A 48 14.48 -11.40 -6.28
CA GLN A 48 14.05 -11.82 -4.94
C GLN A 48 15.21 -11.74 -3.92
N ALA A 49 16.45 -12.03 -4.35
CA ALA A 49 17.63 -11.95 -3.48
C ALA A 49 17.90 -10.55 -2.90
N ASP A 50 17.33 -9.51 -3.48
CA ASP A 50 17.39 -8.13 -2.97
C ASP A 50 16.37 -7.88 -1.86
N LEU A 51 15.53 -8.89 -1.52
CA LEU A 51 14.50 -8.85 -0.48
C LEU A 51 13.53 -7.68 -0.67
N PRO A 52 12.87 -7.54 -1.84
CA PRO A 52 12.07 -6.37 -2.13
C PRO A 52 10.94 -6.13 -1.12
N LEU A 53 10.71 -4.85 -0.85
CA LEU A 53 9.57 -4.33 -0.09
C LEU A 53 8.83 -3.32 -0.97
N LEU A 54 7.52 -3.52 -1.12
CA LEU A 54 6.61 -2.67 -1.85
C LEU A 54 5.52 -2.20 -0.90
N ALA A 55 5.11 -0.93 -0.97
CA ALA A 55 4.11 -0.39 -0.06
C ALA A 55 3.25 0.70 -0.70
N VAL A 56 1.98 0.76 -0.29
CA VAL A 56 1.02 1.83 -0.61
C VAL A 56 0.56 2.45 0.69
N PHE A 57 0.46 3.78 0.69
CA PHE A 57 0.05 4.62 1.81
C PHE A 57 -1.06 5.56 1.35
N ASP A 58 -2.24 5.47 1.94
CA ASP A 58 -3.39 6.33 1.69
C ASP A 58 -3.54 7.27 2.87
N GLY A 59 -3.23 8.54 2.64
CA GLY A 59 -3.22 9.55 3.67
C GLY A 59 -4.61 10.02 4.03
N MET A 60 -4.85 10.20 5.31
CA MET A 60 -6.09 10.72 5.85
C MET A 60 -5.85 11.83 6.85
N GLY A 61 -6.66 12.86 6.76
CA GLY A 61 -6.63 13.98 7.70
C GLY A 61 -7.64 15.04 7.27
N GLY A 62 -8.52 15.48 8.20
CA GLY A 62 -9.38 16.65 7.95
C GLY A 62 -8.53 17.91 7.85
N GLU A 63 -8.76 18.76 6.87
CA GLU A 63 -8.17 20.09 6.65
C GLU A 63 -6.69 20.22 6.26
N SER A 64 -5.95 19.19 5.95
CA SER A 64 -4.56 19.16 5.49
C SER A 64 -3.64 18.36 6.39
N CYS A 65 -3.14 17.30 5.92
CA CYS A 65 -1.89 16.63 6.31
C CYS A 65 -1.92 15.14 6.01
N GLY A 66 -2.94 14.63 5.28
CA GLY A 66 -2.95 13.25 4.78
C GLY A 66 -1.74 13.00 3.89
N GLU A 67 -1.45 13.94 2.98
CA GLU A 67 -0.29 13.90 2.10
C GLU A 67 1.04 13.86 2.87
N MET A 68 1.13 14.61 3.96
CA MET A 68 2.33 14.60 4.81
C MET A 68 2.44 13.28 5.60
N ALA A 69 1.32 12.72 6.08
CA ALA A 69 1.34 11.43 6.77
C ALA A 69 1.81 10.30 5.84
N ALA A 70 1.27 10.23 4.63
CA ALA A 70 1.67 9.25 3.63
C ALA A 70 3.13 9.43 3.18
N PHE A 71 3.59 10.67 3.00
CA PHE A 71 4.98 10.99 2.71
C PHE A 71 5.93 10.52 3.82
N LEU A 72 5.66 10.87 5.08
CA LEU A 72 6.48 10.47 6.22
C LEU A 72 6.54 8.94 6.38
N ALA A 73 5.42 8.26 6.12
CA ALA A 73 5.38 6.81 6.13
C ALA A 73 6.26 6.22 5.02
N ALA A 74 6.18 6.74 3.79
CA ALA A 74 6.97 6.28 2.65
C ALA A 74 8.48 6.51 2.88
N GLU A 75 8.87 7.70 3.34
CA GLU A 75 10.27 8.03 3.65
C GLU A 75 10.82 7.15 4.78
N SER A 76 10.07 6.99 5.88
CA SER A 76 10.46 6.14 7.01
C SER A 76 10.54 4.68 6.60
N CYS A 77 9.62 4.21 5.75
CA CYS A 77 9.64 2.87 5.16
C CYS A 77 10.95 2.65 4.40
N GLY A 78 11.30 3.58 3.51
CA GLY A 78 12.50 3.49 2.70
C GLY A 78 13.79 3.53 3.52
N GLN A 79 13.85 4.39 4.54
CA GLN A 79 15.00 4.48 5.43
C GLN A 79 15.17 3.19 6.25
N TYR A 80 14.11 2.74 6.93
CA TYR A 80 14.15 1.52 7.73
C TYR A 80 14.55 0.30 6.88
N TYR A 81 13.96 0.17 5.69
CA TYR A 81 14.31 -0.89 4.76
C TYR A 81 15.79 -0.86 4.38
N LYS A 82 16.34 0.30 4.00
CA LYS A 82 17.77 0.43 3.62
C LYS A 82 18.70 0.04 4.77
N GLU A 83 18.36 0.40 5.99
CA GLU A 83 19.17 0.14 7.17
C GLU A 83 19.07 -1.31 7.66
N LYS A 84 17.86 -1.87 7.64
CA LYS A 84 17.53 -3.11 8.37
C LYS A 84 17.06 -4.28 7.52
N LYS A 85 17.08 -4.18 6.18
CA LYS A 85 16.57 -5.27 5.31
C LYS A 85 17.19 -6.66 5.55
N LYS A 86 18.40 -6.73 6.13
CA LYS A 86 19.02 -8.00 6.49
C LYS A 86 18.29 -8.70 7.65
N GLU A 87 17.75 -7.92 8.60
CA GLU A 87 16.99 -8.43 9.73
C GLU A 87 15.71 -9.13 9.24
N PHE A 88 15.15 -8.69 8.10
CA PHE A 88 14.00 -9.37 7.45
C PHE A 88 14.27 -10.84 7.12
N SER A 89 15.51 -11.18 6.78
CA SER A 89 15.86 -12.59 6.50
C SER A 89 15.94 -13.47 7.77
N GLU A 90 16.11 -12.86 8.93
CA GLU A 90 16.26 -13.54 10.22
C GLU A 90 14.90 -13.68 10.91
N ASP A 91 14.16 -12.59 11.01
CA ASP A 91 12.81 -12.53 11.59
C ASP A 91 11.92 -11.56 10.81
N PRO A 92 11.20 -12.04 9.78
CA PRO A 92 10.32 -11.21 8.96
C PRO A 92 9.21 -10.52 9.75
N GLU A 93 8.62 -11.20 10.74
CA GLU A 93 7.52 -10.67 11.52
C GLU A 93 8.00 -9.55 12.44
N GLN A 94 9.12 -9.74 13.13
CA GLN A 94 9.74 -8.70 13.95
C GLN A 94 10.15 -7.49 13.10
N PHE A 95 10.70 -7.72 11.89
CA PHE A 95 11.04 -6.65 10.95
C PHE A 95 9.81 -5.84 10.57
N MET A 96 8.69 -6.49 10.18
CA MET A 96 7.46 -5.80 9.77
C MET A 96 6.82 -5.02 10.92
N ASN A 97 6.82 -5.57 12.13
CA ASN A 97 6.34 -4.87 13.34
C ASN A 97 7.22 -3.63 13.65
N GLY A 98 8.53 -3.78 13.59
CA GLY A 98 9.48 -2.68 13.80
C GLY A 98 9.35 -1.58 12.73
N LEU A 99 9.09 -1.95 11.48
CA LEU A 99 8.81 -1.03 10.38
C LEU A 99 7.53 -0.24 10.65
N CYS A 100 6.43 -0.91 11.01
CA CYS A 100 5.17 -0.25 11.35
C CYS A 100 5.33 0.71 12.53
N SER A 101 6.03 0.30 13.59
CA SER A 101 6.31 1.16 14.75
C SER A 101 7.14 2.39 14.38
N THR A 102 8.16 2.24 13.54
CA THR A 102 9.01 3.35 13.08
C THR A 102 8.21 4.36 12.26
N MET A 103 7.40 3.88 11.31
CA MET A 103 6.53 4.75 10.51
C MET A 103 5.50 5.47 11.38
N ASN A 104 4.85 4.76 12.30
CA ASN A 104 3.89 5.35 13.24
C ASN A 104 4.51 6.46 14.08
N HIS A 105 5.71 6.20 14.61
CA HIS A 105 6.46 7.18 15.39
C HIS A 105 6.74 8.46 14.57
N ALA A 106 7.15 8.34 13.31
CA ALA A 106 7.43 9.48 12.44
C ALA A 106 6.18 10.34 12.21
N VAL A 107 5.03 9.71 11.93
CA VAL A 107 3.75 10.42 11.73
C VAL A 107 3.29 11.10 13.02
N CYS A 108 3.30 10.37 14.16
CA CYS A 108 2.91 10.91 15.46
C CYS A 108 3.82 12.05 15.92
N HIS A 109 5.14 11.92 15.71
CA HIS A 109 6.10 12.97 16.09
C HIS A 109 5.85 14.25 15.31
N TYR A 110 5.69 14.17 13.99
CA TYR A 110 5.38 15.33 13.16
C TYR A 110 4.08 16.01 13.59
N GLY A 111 3.01 15.22 13.82
CA GLY A 111 1.73 15.75 14.31
C GLY A 111 1.87 16.52 15.62
N LYS A 112 2.63 15.96 16.57
CA LYS A 112 2.88 16.59 17.88
C LYS A 112 3.68 17.90 17.76
N GLU A 113 4.76 17.90 16.98
CA GLU A 113 5.60 19.11 16.78
C GLU A 113 4.83 20.25 16.11
N ASN A 114 3.97 19.91 15.14
CA ASN A 114 3.20 20.88 14.38
C ASN A 114 1.81 21.16 14.96
N LYS A 115 1.46 20.58 16.12
CA LYS A 115 0.17 20.73 16.81
C LYS A 115 -1.03 20.33 15.94
N ILE A 116 -0.86 19.28 15.13
CA ILE A 116 -1.90 18.71 14.29
C ILE A 116 -2.62 17.66 15.13
N ASN A 117 -3.93 17.84 15.31
CA ASN A 117 -4.72 16.97 16.19
C ASN A 117 -5.12 15.63 15.51
N SER A 118 -5.12 15.57 14.19
CA SER A 118 -5.56 14.38 13.46
C SER A 118 -4.85 14.32 12.11
N MET A 119 -3.91 13.43 12.01
CA MET A 119 -3.28 13.02 10.76
C MET A 119 -2.93 11.54 10.82
N GLY A 120 -2.98 10.86 9.72
CA GLY A 120 -2.63 9.45 9.64
C GLY A 120 -2.57 8.96 8.21
N THR A 121 -2.18 7.72 8.04
CA THR A 121 -2.17 7.05 6.74
C THR A 121 -2.36 5.55 6.92
N THR A 122 -2.95 4.91 5.93
CA THR A 122 -2.93 3.45 5.84
C THR A 122 -1.52 2.96 5.54
N ALA A 123 -1.30 1.66 5.67
CA ALA A 123 -0.13 0.99 5.13
C ALA A 123 -0.52 -0.38 4.60
N ALA A 124 -0.35 -0.61 3.31
CA ALA A 124 -0.47 -1.92 2.67
C ALA A 124 0.88 -2.29 2.07
N MET A 125 1.53 -3.32 2.62
CA MET A 125 2.92 -3.64 2.33
C MET A 125 3.10 -5.11 1.95
N LEU A 126 4.00 -5.37 1.01
CA LEU A 126 4.37 -6.70 0.56
C LEU A 126 5.90 -6.84 0.56
N ALA A 127 6.41 -7.81 1.32
CA ALA A 127 7.85 -8.08 1.41
C ALA A 127 8.17 -9.50 0.93
N PHE A 128 9.18 -9.62 0.08
CA PHE A 128 9.57 -10.88 -0.57
C PHE A 128 10.77 -11.52 0.14
N GLY A 129 10.51 -12.61 0.85
CA GLY A 129 11.53 -13.45 1.46
C GLY A 129 12.00 -14.58 0.54
N LYS A 130 12.79 -15.50 1.07
CA LYS A 130 13.34 -16.62 0.28
C LYS A 130 12.28 -17.62 -0.18
N GLU A 131 11.35 -17.96 0.71
CA GLU A 131 10.34 -19.00 0.48
C GLU A 131 8.92 -18.44 0.59
N ASN A 132 8.76 -17.36 1.36
CA ASN A 132 7.49 -16.73 1.62
C ASN A 132 7.47 -15.29 1.16
N VAL A 133 6.27 -14.82 0.84
CA VAL A 133 5.92 -13.41 0.69
C VAL A 133 5.09 -13.03 1.90
N TYR A 134 5.37 -11.89 2.49
CA TYR A 134 4.69 -11.40 3.69
C TYR A 134 3.86 -10.19 3.33
N SER A 135 2.54 -10.30 3.48
CA SER A 135 1.66 -9.14 3.45
C SER A 135 1.54 -8.55 4.85
N CYS A 136 1.52 -7.22 4.93
CA CYS A 136 1.29 -6.51 6.18
C CYS A 136 0.40 -5.30 5.91
N ASN A 137 -0.67 -5.13 6.68
CA ASN A 137 -1.53 -3.96 6.51
C ASN A 137 -2.00 -3.34 7.82
N LEU A 138 -2.24 -2.04 7.74
CA LEU A 138 -2.92 -1.16 8.68
C LEU A 138 -3.87 -0.29 7.86
N GLY A 139 -5.17 -0.29 8.17
CA GLY A 139 -6.19 0.47 7.44
C GLY A 139 -6.96 -0.39 6.45
N ASP A 140 -7.50 0.25 5.42
CA ASP A 140 -8.39 -0.32 4.40
C ASP A 140 -7.82 -0.30 2.97
N SER A 141 -6.57 0.15 2.80
CA SER A 141 -5.81 -0.16 1.60
C SER A 141 -5.57 -1.66 1.51
N ARG A 142 -5.73 -2.25 0.32
CA ARG A 142 -5.81 -3.71 0.19
C ARG A 142 -4.63 -4.33 -0.53
N ILE A 143 -4.37 -5.58 -0.18
CA ILE A 143 -3.42 -6.48 -0.83
C ILE A 143 -4.19 -7.69 -1.32
N TYR A 144 -4.09 -7.94 -2.63
CA TYR A 144 -4.67 -9.11 -3.26
C TYR A 144 -3.59 -10.02 -3.82
N GLN A 145 -3.90 -11.30 -3.84
CA GLN A 145 -3.16 -12.32 -4.57
C GLN A 145 -4.06 -12.89 -5.65
N ILE A 146 -3.53 -13.08 -6.85
CA ILE A 146 -4.17 -13.90 -7.86
C ILE A 146 -3.25 -15.08 -8.21
N SER A 147 -3.78 -16.29 -8.02
CA SER A 147 -3.03 -17.51 -8.32
C SER A 147 -2.88 -17.70 -9.83
N SER A 148 -1.97 -18.57 -10.24
CA SER A 148 -1.82 -19.00 -11.63
C SER A 148 -3.08 -19.60 -12.24
N GLU A 149 -4.03 -20.06 -11.41
CA GLU A 149 -5.35 -20.55 -11.82
C GLU A 149 -6.40 -19.45 -11.97
N GLY A 150 -6.03 -18.18 -11.75
CA GLY A 150 -6.91 -17.02 -11.86
C GLY A 150 -7.83 -16.79 -10.65
N LYS A 151 -7.55 -17.41 -9.51
CA LYS A 151 -8.33 -17.19 -8.28
C LYS A 151 -7.82 -15.98 -7.52
N LEU A 152 -8.65 -14.95 -7.39
CA LEU A 152 -8.38 -13.78 -6.56
C LEU A 152 -8.65 -14.09 -5.08
N GLY A 153 -7.75 -13.67 -4.21
CA GLY A 153 -7.91 -13.69 -2.76
C GLY A 153 -7.38 -12.41 -2.14
N GLN A 154 -8.12 -11.78 -1.24
CA GLN A 154 -7.64 -10.68 -0.43
C GLN A 154 -6.75 -11.23 0.68
N LEU A 155 -5.54 -10.71 0.82
CA LEU A 155 -4.57 -11.07 1.87
C LEU A 155 -4.65 -10.12 3.07
N SER A 156 -4.98 -8.87 2.82
CA SER A 156 -5.15 -7.85 3.86
C SER A 156 -6.48 -8.02 4.61
N LEU A 157 -6.53 -7.53 5.83
CA LEU A 157 -7.76 -7.38 6.61
C LEU A 157 -8.09 -5.90 6.69
N ASP A 158 -9.29 -5.50 6.25
CA ASP A 158 -9.72 -4.11 6.37
C ASP A 158 -9.96 -3.76 7.85
N HIS A 159 -9.17 -2.84 8.39
CA HIS A 159 -9.28 -2.37 9.76
C HIS A 159 -10.32 -1.24 9.87
N VAL A 160 -11.59 -1.60 9.77
CA VAL A 160 -12.72 -0.66 9.81
C VAL A 160 -13.74 -1.04 10.87
N LEU A 161 -14.41 -0.05 11.46
CA LEU A 161 -15.54 -0.31 12.35
C LEU A 161 -16.73 -0.86 11.55
N GLY A 162 -17.19 -2.04 11.89
CA GLY A 162 -18.36 -2.65 11.25
C GLY A 162 -19.64 -1.84 11.43
N GLY A 163 -20.48 -1.76 10.40
CA GLY A 163 -21.87 -1.32 10.50
C GLY A 163 -22.19 0.15 10.29
N GLY A 164 -21.36 0.89 9.60
CA GLY A 164 -21.70 2.26 9.15
C GLY A 164 -22.92 2.27 8.24
N ARG A 165 -24.05 2.84 8.72
CA ARG A 165 -25.27 3.01 7.90
C ARG A 165 -25.16 4.13 6.87
N PHE A 166 -24.21 5.04 7.03
CA PHE A 166 -23.99 6.20 6.16
C PHE A 166 -22.50 6.57 6.14
N GLY A 167 -21.91 6.63 4.95
CA GLY A 167 -20.52 7.03 4.71
C GLY A 167 -19.48 5.91 4.86
N LYS A 168 -18.22 6.24 4.64
CA LYS A 168 -17.08 5.35 4.79
C LYS A 168 -16.87 5.04 6.28
N PRO A 169 -16.75 3.77 6.70
CA PRO A 169 -16.55 3.45 8.10
C PRO A 169 -15.19 3.97 8.59
N PRO A 170 -15.08 4.45 9.84
CA PRO A 170 -13.81 4.91 10.38
C PRO A 170 -12.83 3.75 10.54
N LEU A 171 -11.54 4.06 10.33
CA LEU A 171 -10.46 3.10 10.53
C LEU A 171 -10.25 2.80 12.03
N THR A 172 -9.91 1.56 12.32
CA THR A 172 -9.58 1.08 13.67
C THR A 172 -8.07 0.94 13.88
N GLN A 173 -7.30 0.78 12.80
CA GLN A 173 -5.84 0.71 12.81
C GLN A 173 -5.29 1.49 11.61
N TYR A 174 -4.28 2.32 11.84
CA TYR A 174 -3.59 3.16 10.85
C TYR A 174 -2.28 3.71 11.42
N LEU A 175 -1.40 4.23 10.62
CA LEU A 175 -0.20 4.97 11.06
C LEU A 175 -0.60 6.39 11.48
N GLY A 176 -0.16 6.82 12.66
CA GLY A 176 -0.55 8.09 13.28
C GLY A 176 -1.39 7.90 14.56
N ILE A 177 -1.55 6.66 15.01
CA ILE A 177 -2.19 6.36 16.30
C ILE A 177 -1.19 6.66 17.42
N PRO A 178 -1.50 7.59 18.36
CA PRO A 178 -0.63 7.83 19.51
C PRO A 178 -0.50 6.56 20.39
N GLU A 179 0.71 6.24 20.81
CA GLU A 179 0.98 5.04 21.62
C GLU A 179 0.18 5.00 22.93
N GLU A 180 -0.11 6.18 23.49
CA GLU A 180 -0.88 6.29 24.75
C GLU A 180 -2.38 6.00 24.54
N SER A 181 -2.88 6.02 23.31
CA SER A 181 -4.30 5.83 23.01
C SER A 181 -4.66 4.39 22.71
N MET A 182 -3.89 3.74 21.85
CA MET A 182 -4.13 2.35 21.43
C MET A 182 -2.84 1.73 20.87
N GLY A 183 -2.61 0.45 21.16
CA GLY A 183 -1.53 -0.29 20.53
C GLY A 183 -1.69 -0.42 19.02
N LEU A 184 -0.59 -0.38 18.30
CA LEU A 184 -0.57 -0.64 16.86
C LEU A 184 -0.60 -2.17 16.63
N GLU A 185 -1.59 -2.64 15.89
CA GLU A 185 -1.81 -4.08 15.62
C GLU A 185 -1.84 -4.33 14.10
N PRO A 186 -0.67 -4.39 13.43
CA PRO A 186 -0.63 -4.70 12.00
C PRO A 186 -1.04 -6.15 11.75
N THR A 187 -1.83 -6.37 10.71
CA THR A 187 -2.12 -7.72 10.23
C THR A 187 -0.98 -8.20 9.34
N ILE A 188 -0.21 -9.19 9.79
CA ILE A 188 0.92 -9.76 9.06
C ILE A 188 0.59 -11.21 8.68
N VAL A 189 0.62 -11.52 7.38
CA VAL A 189 0.27 -12.85 6.88
C VAL A 189 1.37 -13.37 5.95
N PRO A 190 2.03 -14.48 6.32
CA PRO A 190 2.96 -15.16 5.44
C PRO A 190 2.21 -15.99 4.38
N GLN A 191 2.66 -15.88 3.13
CA GLN A 191 2.19 -16.68 2.01
C GLN A 191 3.38 -17.39 1.38
N LYS A 192 3.20 -18.63 0.92
CA LYS A 192 4.24 -19.31 0.15
C LYS A 192 4.44 -18.62 -1.19
N ALA A 193 5.69 -18.33 -1.52
CA ALA A 193 6.02 -17.76 -2.83
C ALA A 193 5.83 -18.81 -3.94
N GLU A 194 4.97 -18.53 -4.89
CA GLU A 194 4.68 -19.41 -6.03
C GLU A 194 4.91 -18.66 -7.33
N ILE A 195 5.61 -19.31 -8.27
CA ILE A 195 5.89 -18.73 -9.59
C ILE A 195 4.58 -18.55 -10.36
N GLY A 196 4.42 -17.38 -10.98
CA GLY A 196 3.22 -17.03 -11.74
C GLY A 196 2.09 -16.43 -10.90
N THR A 197 2.25 -16.35 -9.58
CA THR A 197 1.34 -15.58 -8.73
C THR A 197 1.55 -14.09 -8.98
N ARG A 198 0.46 -13.34 -9.09
CA ARG A 198 0.48 -11.87 -9.13
C ARG A 198 -0.03 -11.31 -7.81
N TYR A 199 0.54 -10.21 -7.36
CA TYR A 199 0.11 -9.48 -6.18
C TYR A 199 -0.24 -8.05 -6.56
N LEU A 200 -1.43 -7.60 -6.13
CA LEU A 200 -1.88 -6.23 -6.28
C LEU A 200 -1.91 -5.56 -4.89
N ILE A 201 -1.29 -4.41 -4.78
CA ILE A 201 -1.38 -3.53 -3.63
C ILE A 201 -2.05 -2.24 -4.12
N CYS A 202 -3.11 -1.80 -3.47
CA CYS A 202 -3.82 -0.60 -3.91
C CYS A 202 -4.45 0.18 -2.76
N SER A 203 -4.58 1.50 -2.94
CA SER A 203 -5.45 2.34 -2.10
C SER A 203 -6.92 2.10 -2.43
N ASP A 204 -7.81 2.63 -1.61
CA ASP A 204 -9.25 2.48 -1.76
C ASP A 204 -9.82 3.15 -3.02
N GLY A 205 -9.08 4.09 -3.62
CA GLY A 205 -9.45 4.64 -4.93
C GLY A 205 -9.64 3.61 -6.04
N ILE A 206 -9.08 2.39 -5.88
CA ILE A 206 -9.39 1.25 -6.74
C ILE A 206 -10.64 0.52 -6.23
N THR A 207 -10.68 0.13 -4.97
CA THR A 207 -11.69 -0.78 -4.41
C THR A 207 -13.04 -0.12 -4.17
N ASP A 208 -13.09 1.19 -4.04
CA ASP A 208 -14.32 1.99 -4.03
C ASP A 208 -14.95 2.10 -5.43
N MET A 209 -14.15 1.97 -6.48
CA MET A 209 -14.61 2.07 -7.87
C MET A 209 -14.82 0.70 -8.53
N LEU A 210 -14.01 -0.29 -8.23
CA LEU A 210 -14.03 -1.61 -8.86
C LEU A 210 -14.38 -2.69 -7.84
N SER A 211 -15.30 -3.57 -8.20
CA SER A 211 -15.59 -4.79 -7.44
C SER A 211 -14.44 -5.80 -7.57
N ASP A 212 -14.33 -6.72 -6.61
CA ASP A 212 -13.33 -7.80 -6.66
C ASP A 212 -13.42 -8.63 -7.96
N GLY A 213 -14.64 -8.83 -8.49
CA GLY A 213 -14.84 -9.51 -9.77
C GLY A 213 -14.23 -8.76 -10.95
N GLU A 214 -14.38 -7.44 -11.00
CA GLU A 214 -13.77 -6.60 -12.05
C GLU A 214 -12.25 -6.52 -11.92
N ILE A 215 -11.74 -6.49 -10.70
CA ILE A 215 -10.29 -6.57 -10.42
C ILE A 215 -9.75 -7.92 -10.91
N ALA A 216 -10.42 -9.02 -10.58
CA ALA A 216 -10.03 -10.36 -11.03
C ALA A 216 -10.03 -10.47 -12.57
N ASP A 217 -11.07 -9.96 -13.23
CA ASP A 217 -11.18 -9.97 -14.70
C ASP A 217 -10.02 -9.19 -15.37
N ILE A 218 -9.55 -8.12 -14.73
CA ILE A 218 -8.41 -7.34 -15.25
C ILE A 218 -7.10 -8.08 -14.99
N LEU A 219 -6.88 -8.58 -13.78
CA LEU A 219 -5.65 -9.26 -13.38
C LEU A 219 -5.39 -10.59 -14.12
N THR A 220 -6.46 -11.23 -14.64
CA THR A 220 -6.35 -12.50 -15.40
C THR A 220 -6.07 -12.32 -16.88
N ARG A 221 -6.06 -11.08 -17.39
CA ARG A 221 -5.77 -10.83 -18.80
C ARG A 221 -4.31 -11.14 -19.14
N GLU A 222 -4.10 -11.66 -20.35
CA GLU A 222 -2.77 -11.92 -20.91
C GLU A 222 -2.15 -10.64 -21.49
N ILE A 223 -1.91 -9.64 -20.63
CA ILE A 223 -1.26 -8.38 -20.94
C ILE A 223 -0.12 -8.14 -19.95
N SER A 224 0.79 -7.21 -20.26
CA SER A 224 1.91 -6.85 -19.39
C SER A 224 1.45 -6.29 -18.04
N VAL A 225 2.32 -6.30 -17.04
CA VAL A 225 2.02 -5.69 -15.73
C VAL A 225 1.73 -4.19 -15.85
N SER A 226 2.43 -3.49 -16.76
CA SER A 226 2.20 -2.06 -17.03
C SER A 226 0.80 -1.81 -17.60
N GLU A 227 0.42 -2.54 -18.66
CA GLU A 227 -0.91 -2.44 -19.26
C GLU A 227 -2.02 -2.82 -18.27
N THR A 228 -1.76 -3.76 -17.37
CA THR A 228 -2.70 -4.15 -16.32
C THR A 228 -2.92 -3.00 -15.32
N VAL A 229 -1.84 -2.34 -14.88
CA VAL A 229 -1.91 -1.17 -13.97
C VAL A 229 -2.62 0.00 -14.66
N GLU A 230 -2.29 0.30 -15.92
CA GLU A 230 -2.98 1.34 -16.72
C GLU A 230 -4.48 1.06 -16.79
N LEU A 231 -4.86 -0.19 -17.09
CA LEU A 231 -6.26 -0.58 -17.20
C LEU A 231 -7.02 -0.50 -15.87
N LEU A 232 -6.40 -0.86 -14.74
CA LEU A 232 -7.00 -0.70 -13.41
C LEU A 232 -7.32 0.77 -13.13
N VAL A 233 -6.36 1.66 -13.34
CA VAL A 233 -6.52 3.11 -13.13
C VAL A 233 -7.55 3.68 -14.09
N GLU A 234 -7.48 3.35 -15.39
CA GLU A 234 -8.46 3.81 -16.39
C GLU A 234 -9.89 3.42 -15.99
N ARG A 235 -10.10 2.18 -15.57
CA ARG A 235 -11.42 1.70 -15.15
C ARG A 235 -11.92 2.40 -13.91
N ALA A 236 -11.08 2.62 -12.91
CA ALA A 236 -11.43 3.39 -11.72
C ALA A 236 -11.81 4.83 -12.08
N LEU A 237 -11.04 5.48 -12.96
CA LEU A 237 -11.34 6.83 -13.46
C LEU A 237 -12.65 6.88 -14.26
N ILE A 238 -12.95 5.89 -15.12
CA ILE A 238 -14.20 5.81 -15.87
C ILE A 238 -15.40 5.72 -14.91
N LYS A 239 -15.27 5.00 -13.80
CA LYS A 239 -16.31 4.84 -12.78
C LYS A 239 -16.45 6.02 -11.82
N GLY A 240 -15.66 7.05 -12.01
CA GLY A 240 -15.80 8.30 -11.28
C GLY A 240 -14.50 8.87 -10.78
N GLY A 241 -13.50 8.03 -10.45
CA GLY A 241 -12.20 8.47 -9.93
C GLY A 241 -12.34 9.41 -8.74
N ARG A 242 -13.17 9.01 -7.77
CA ARG A 242 -13.60 9.88 -6.66
C ARG A 242 -12.51 10.20 -5.67
N ASP A 243 -11.53 9.31 -5.56
CA ASP A 243 -10.37 9.44 -4.67
C ASP A 243 -9.04 9.39 -5.43
N ASN A 244 -7.96 9.62 -4.70
CA ASN A 244 -6.60 9.33 -5.15
C ASN A 244 -6.48 7.83 -5.43
N ILE A 245 -5.66 7.45 -6.38
CA ILE A 245 -5.57 6.06 -6.86
C ILE A 245 -4.10 5.68 -6.90
N THR A 246 -3.68 4.79 -6.02
CA THR A 246 -2.33 4.23 -6.01
C THR A 246 -2.36 2.73 -6.20
N VAL A 247 -1.55 2.24 -7.12
CA VAL A 247 -1.52 0.83 -7.54
C VAL A 247 -0.08 0.37 -7.70
N ILE A 248 0.24 -0.77 -7.12
CA ILE A 248 1.46 -1.55 -7.40
C ILE A 248 1.01 -2.97 -7.75
N LEU A 249 1.44 -3.46 -8.91
CA LEU A 249 1.25 -4.84 -9.36
C LEU A 249 2.61 -5.52 -9.55
N CYS A 250 2.75 -6.74 -9.06
CA CYS A 250 3.97 -7.52 -9.26
C CYS A 250 3.67 -9.03 -9.41
#